data_afe853cac3f788bf262e6452c379af62
#
_entry.id   afe853cac3f788bf262e6452c379af62
#
_cell.length_a   1.000
_cell.length_b   1.000
_cell.length_c   1.000
_cell.angle_alpha   90.00
_cell.angle_beta   90.00
_cell.angle_gamma   90.00
#
_symmetry.space_group_name_H-M   'P 1'
#
loop_
_entity.id
_entity.type
_entity.pdbx_description
1 polymer ?
#
loop_
_entity_poly.entity_id
_entity_poly.type
_entity_poly.pdbx_seq_one_letter_code
_entity_poly.pdbx_strand_id
1 'polypeptide(L)'
;MAHHLSVELERAHHEIVFIYSRNPDHAEELTEKLALAYPMEELDFSETEVELFFLTTSDDAIKEIIPQIVWPENAVIVHTAGAMSLTSLREQLSIYSDVEVKVGVFYPLQSISKKVELNWKEVPLCIEGENEEVETLLIEIGKSISEEVYLINSSERLHLHLAAVWANNFPNHLWAITKELLTEQNLDFELMRPIMKETFRKMMESEHPAEVQTGPARRGDQSTIQKHQHLLEDQPQWSRLYSVLSESIMQWYL
;
A
#
# COMPACT_ATOMS: atom_id res chain seq x y z
N MET A 1 3.76 6.34 -4.29
CA MET A 1 3.45 5.42 -5.40
C MET A 1 4.03 5.95 -6.71
N ALA A 2 3.58 7.07 -7.26
CA ALA A 2 4.04 7.60 -8.57
C ALA A 2 5.55 7.49 -8.79
N HIS A 3 6.34 8.03 -7.86
CA HIS A 3 7.80 8.05 -7.93
C HIS A 3 8.45 6.67 -8.19
N HIS A 4 7.98 5.62 -7.53
CA HIS A 4 8.56 4.28 -7.71
C HIS A 4 8.05 3.60 -8.98
N LEU A 5 6.73 3.72 -9.23
CA LEU A 5 6.10 3.06 -10.36
C LEU A 5 6.57 3.65 -11.70
N SER A 6 6.62 4.98 -11.84
CA SER A 6 7.04 5.61 -13.10
C SER A 6 8.50 5.31 -13.45
N VAL A 7 9.40 5.37 -12.46
CA VAL A 7 10.83 5.05 -12.66
C VAL A 7 11.01 3.58 -13.06
N GLU A 8 10.26 2.67 -12.46
CA GLU A 8 10.39 1.24 -12.80
C GLU A 8 9.77 0.91 -14.16
N LEU A 9 8.63 1.52 -14.50
CA LEU A 9 8.04 1.38 -15.82
C LEU A 9 8.97 1.92 -16.92
N GLU A 10 9.62 3.06 -16.69
CA GLU A 10 10.60 3.59 -17.65
C GLU A 10 11.82 2.66 -17.79
N ARG A 11 12.32 2.07 -16.70
CA ARG A 11 13.38 1.04 -16.73
C ARG A 11 12.96 -0.20 -17.53
N ALA A 12 11.67 -0.52 -17.52
CA ALA A 12 11.07 -1.59 -18.31
C ALA A 12 10.74 -1.17 -19.75
N HIS A 13 11.24 -0.01 -20.20
CA HIS A 13 11.08 0.55 -21.56
C HIS A 13 9.66 1.04 -21.88
N HIS A 14 8.83 1.35 -20.89
CA HIS A 14 7.60 2.09 -21.11
C HIS A 14 7.91 3.59 -21.14
N GLU A 15 7.27 4.30 -22.04
CA GLU A 15 7.41 5.76 -22.16
C GLU A 15 6.50 6.45 -21.15
N ILE A 16 7.08 7.20 -20.23
CA ILE A 16 6.36 8.05 -19.30
C ILE A 16 6.32 9.46 -19.89
N VAL A 17 5.15 9.90 -20.32
CA VAL A 17 4.99 11.17 -21.04
C VAL A 17 4.70 12.32 -20.10
N PHE A 18 3.73 12.17 -19.18
CA PHE A 18 3.26 13.23 -18.30
C PHE A 18 3.31 12.84 -16.84
N ILE A 19 3.65 13.81 -16.00
CA ILE A 19 3.48 13.73 -14.56
C ILE A 19 2.66 14.94 -14.10
N TYR A 20 1.53 14.68 -13.46
CA TYR A 20 0.75 15.72 -12.79
C TYR A 20 0.80 15.55 -11.27
N SER A 21 0.89 16.64 -10.55
CA SER A 21 0.73 16.69 -9.10
C SER A 21 0.06 18.00 -8.69
N ARG A 22 -0.78 17.96 -7.65
CA ARG A 22 -1.35 19.20 -7.04
C ARG A 22 -0.28 20.16 -6.53
N ASN A 23 0.89 19.65 -6.16
CA ASN A 23 2.08 20.45 -5.92
C ASN A 23 3.00 20.33 -7.13
N PRO A 24 3.19 21.41 -7.93
CA PRO A 24 4.04 21.40 -9.11
C PRO A 24 5.47 20.95 -8.83
N ASP A 25 6.05 21.36 -7.69
CA ASP A 25 7.42 20.98 -7.30
C ASP A 25 7.59 19.45 -7.25
N HIS A 26 6.54 18.71 -6.87
CA HIS A 26 6.58 17.24 -6.84
C HIS A 26 6.54 16.62 -8.24
N ALA A 27 5.87 17.26 -9.19
CA ALA A 27 5.88 16.82 -10.58
C ALA A 27 7.24 17.07 -11.21
N GLU A 28 7.81 18.27 -11.03
CA GLU A 28 9.16 18.64 -11.49
C GLU A 28 10.22 17.70 -10.90
N GLU A 29 10.25 17.49 -9.57
CA GLU A 29 11.20 16.58 -8.91
C GLU A 29 11.13 15.15 -9.49
N LEU A 30 9.95 14.69 -9.90
CA LEU A 30 9.80 13.36 -10.47
C LEU A 30 10.24 13.32 -11.93
N THR A 31 9.87 14.32 -12.73
CA THR A 31 10.26 14.38 -14.15
C THR A 31 11.77 14.54 -14.33
N GLU A 32 12.49 15.20 -13.41
CA GLU A 32 13.96 15.25 -13.42
C GLU A 32 14.64 13.85 -13.35
N LYS A 33 13.90 12.83 -12.90
CA LYS A 33 14.39 11.45 -12.77
C LYS A 33 14.01 10.57 -13.96
N LEU A 34 13.20 11.08 -14.86
CA LEU A 34 12.69 10.39 -16.03
C LEU A 34 13.29 10.99 -17.30
N ALA A 35 13.46 10.17 -18.33
CA ALA A 35 14.20 10.60 -19.53
C ALA A 35 13.39 11.54 -20.44
N LEU A 36 12.07 11.33 -20.54
CA LEU A 36 11.21 12.03 -21.53
C LEU A 36 9.98 12.70 -20.90
N ALA A 37 9.71 12.46 -19.62
CA ALA A 37 8.50 12.96 -18.97
C ALA A 37 8.58 14.48 -18.72
N TYR A 38 7.44 15.16 -18.85
CA TYR A 38 7.32 16.57 -18.45
C TYR A 38 6.21 16.76 -17.42
N PRO A 39 6.38 17.78 -16.55
CA PRO A 39 5.35 18.14 -15.58
C PRO A 39 4.16 18.78 -16.31
N MET A 40 2.94 18.38 -15.93
CA MET A 40 1.71 18.99 -16.42
C MET A 40 1.12 19.88 -15.34
N GLU A 41 0.72 21.08 -15.72
CA GLU A 41 0.00 22.01 -14.85
C GLU A 41 -1.52 21.92 -15.06
N GLU A 42 -1.95 21.61 -16.29
CA GLU A 42 -3.34 21.47 -16.68
C GLU A 42 -3.77 20.00 -16.73
N LEU A 43 -5.07 19.76 -16.61
CA LEU A 43 -5.67 18.42 -16.59
C LEU A 43 -6.46 18.14 -17.89
N ASP A 44 -6.12 18.83 -18.98
CA ASP A 44 -6.68 18.57 -20.29
C ASP A 44 -5.72 17.68 -21.10
N PHE A 45 -6.14 16.44 -21.31
CA PHE A 45 -5.41 15.44 -22.09
C PHE A 45 -6.11 15.08 -23.41
N SER A 46 -7.16 15.83 -23.81
CA SER A 46 -7.99 15.51 -24.98
C SER A 46 -7.21 15.38 -26.30
N GLU A 47 -6.13 16.15 -26.46
CA GLU A 47 -5.31 16.18 -27.68
C GLU A 47 -4.06 15.28 -27.60
N THR A 48 -3.93 14.42 -26.57
CA THR A 48 -2.78 13.53 -26.41
C THR A 48 -3.00 12.17 -27.06
N GLU A 49 -1.91 11.55 -27.51
CA GLU A 49 -1.89 10.16 -27.97
C GLU A 49 -1.61 9.16 -26.83
N VAL A 50 -1.56 9.63 -25.56
CA VAL A 50 -1.35 8.75 -24.40
C VAL A 50 -2.58 7.90 -24.15
N GLU A 51 -2.40 6.59 -24.11
CA GLU A 51 -3.49 5.61 -24.00
C GLU A 51 -3.75 5.18 -22.54
N LEU A 52 -2.76 5.31 -21.64
CA LEU A 52 -2.83 4.76 -20.29
C LEU A 52 -2.50 5.81 -19.21
N PHE A 53 -3.40 5.95 -18.25
CA PHE A 53 -3.28 6.92 -17.15
C PHE A 53 -3.33 6.23 -15.79
N PHE A 54 -2.31 6.44 -14.97
CA PHE A 54 -2.24 5.93 -13.60
C PHE A 54 -2.64 6.98 -12.56
N LEU A 55 -3.71 6.73 -11.82
CA LEU A 55 -4.12 7.51 -10.67
C LEU A 55 -3.43 6.95 -9.41
N THR A 56 -2.34 7.58 -9.00
CA THR A 56 -1.45 7.09 -7.92
C THR A 56 -1.60 7.87 -6.62
N THR A 57 -2.73 8.53 -6.43
CA THR A 57 -3.07 9.31 -5.24
C THR A 57 -3.95 8.50 -4.28
N SER A 58 -4.36 9.09 -3.14
CA SER A 58 -5.33 8.47 -2.22
C SER A 58 -6.73 8.39 -2.84
N ASP A 59 -7.54 7.46 -2.34
CA ASP A 59 -8.92 7.22 -2.80
C ASP A 59 -9.76 8.52 -2.79
N ASP A 60 -9.63 9.35 -1.77
CA ASP A 60 -10.34 10.63 -1.69
C ASP A 60 -9.82 11.65 -2.72
N ALA A 61 -8.51 11.69 -2.92
CA ALA A 61 -7.93 12.58 -3.93
C ALA A 61 -8.29 12.16 -5.37
N ILE A 62 -8.48 10.87 -5.63
CA ILE A 62 -8.99 10.38 -6.92
C ILE A 62 -10.39 10.95 -7.18
N LYS A 63 -11.27 10.92 -6.19
CA LYS A 63 -12.64 11.47 -6.31
C LYS A 63 -12.66 12.99 -6.55
N GLU A 64 -11.70 13.70 -5.98
CA GLU A 64 -11.59 15.15 -6.15
C GLU A 64 -11.03 15.55 -7.52
N ILE A 65 -10.13 14.72 -8.09
CA ILE A 65 -9.43 15.08 -9.32
C ILE A 65 -10.18 14.65 -10.58
N ILE A 66 -10.85 13.51 -10.59
CA ILE A 66 -11.58 12.99 -11.77
C ILE A 66 -12.49 14.04 -12.42
N PRO A 67 -13.29 14.85 -11.67
CA PRO A 67 -14.15 15.87 -12.26
C PRO A 67 -13.41 17.02 -12.97
N GLN A 68 -12.11 17.11 -12.83
CA GLN A 68 -11.27 18.18 -13.38
C GLN A 68 -10.51 17.75 -14.61
N ILE A 69 -10.49 16.44 -14.92
CA ILE A 69 -9.68 15.88 -16.00
C ILE A 69 -10.52 15.78 -17.28
N VAL A 70 -9.97 16.29 -18.38
CA VAL A 70 -10.49 16.04 -19.73
C VAL A 70 -9.68 14.91 -20.33
N TRP A 71 -10.36 13.78 -20.58
CA TRP A 71 -9.72 12.55 -21.06
C TRP A 71 -9.69 12.47 -22.58
N PRO A 72 -8.67 11.83 -23.18
CA PRO A 72 -8.73 11.45 -24.59
C PRO A 72 -9.68 10.26 -24.79
N GLU A 73 -10.22 10.10 -25.98
CA GLU A 73 -11.07 8.95 -26.32
C GLU A 73 -10.32 7.62 -26.16
N ASN A 74 -11.03 6.61 -25.67
CA ASN A 74 -10.52 5.24 -25.48
C ASN A 74 -9.35 5.09 -24.49
N ALA A 75 -9.04 6.12 -23.70
CA ALA A 75 -8.02 6.02 -22.67
C ALA A 75 -8.34 4.93 -21.65
N VAL A 76 -7.31 4.25 -21.16
CA VAL A 76 -7.40 3.31 -20.04
C VAL A 76 -7.00 4.03 -18.75
N ILE A 77 -7.95 4.20 -17.85
CA ILE A 77 -7.75 4.89 -16.57
C ILE A 77 -7.59 3.85 -15.46
N VAL A 78 -6.46 3.90 -14.79
CA VAL A 78 -6.05 2.88 -13.82
C VAL A 78 -5.75 3.51 -12.46
N HIS A 79 -6.32 2.96 -11.39
CA HIS A 79 -5.90 3.36 -10.04
C HIS A 79 -5.00 2.32 -9.36
N THR A 80 -4.24 2.80 -8.37
CA THR A 80 -3.33 1.95 -7.57
C THR A 80 -3.81 1.77 -6.13
N ALA A 81 -5.07 2.02 -5.85
CA ALA A 81 -5.66 1.99 -4.51
C ALA A 81 -6.07 0.57 -4.10
N GLY A 82 -5.79 0.22 -2.84
CA GLY A 82 -6.16 -1.09 -2.28
C GLY A 82 -7.64 -1.21 -1.93
N ALA A 83 -8.29 -0.12 -1.52
CA ALA A 83 -9.68 -0.14 -1.03
C ALA A 83 -10.72 0.32 -2.05
N MET A 84 -10.34 1.12 -3.06
CA MET A 84 -11.26 1.56 -4.12
C MET A 84 -11.62 0.40 -5.04
N SER A 85 -12.92 0.21 -5.34
CA SER A 85 -13.35 -0.81 -6.30
C SER A 85 -13.26 -0.29 -7.74
N LEU A 86 -13.10 -1.24 -8.70
CA LEU A 86 -13.19 -0.95 -10.13
C LEU A 86 -14.52 -0.29 -10.49
N THR A 87 -15.63 -0.79 -9.91
CA THR A 87 -16.97 -0.24 -10.10
C THR A 87 -17.06 1.21 -9.66
N SER A 88 -16.45 1.56 -8.51
CA SER A 88 -16.45 2.95 -8.02
C SER A 88 -15.71 3.90 -8.97
N LEU A 89 -14.59 3.47 -9.56
CA LEU A 89 -13.87 4.24 -10.57
C LEU A 89 -14.73 4.40 -11.83
N ARG A 90 -15.35 3.32 -12.32
CA ARG A 90 -16.25 3.33 -13.49
C ARG A 90 -17.42 4.29 -13.29
N GLU A 91 -18.09 4.23 -12.13
CA GLU A 91 -19.22 5.11 -11.81
C GLU A 91 -18.83 6.58 -11.84
N GLN A 92 -17.68 6.94 -11.26
CA GLN A 92 -17.20 8.33 -11.27
C GLN A 92 -16.89 8.80 -12.69
N LEU A 93 -16.17 8.00 -13.48
CA LEU A 93 -15.85 8.35 -14.86
C LEU A 93 -17.10 8.43 -15.74
N SER A 94 -18.11 7.61 -15.50
CA SER A 94 -19.39 7.71 -16.23
C SER A 94 -20.18 9.00 -15.97
N ILE A 95 -19.90 9.67 -14.83
CA ILE A 95 -20.54 10.94 -14.47
C ILE A 95 -19.77 12.15 -15.02
N TYR A 96 -18.44 12.07 -15.02
CA TYR A 96 -17.58 13.24 -15.24
C TYR A 96 -16.78 13.18 -16.54
N SER A 97 -16.74 12.06 -17.25
CA SER A 97 -16.09 11.98 -18.56
C SER A 97 -17.12 12.18 -19.68
N ASP A 98 -16.80 13.07 -20.60
CA ASP A 98 -17.61 13.31 -21.81
C ASP A 98 -17.29 12.31 -22.94
N VAL A 99 -16.25 11.50 -22.79
CA VAL A 99 -15.79 10.49 -23.75
C VAL A 99 -15.81 9.09 -23.15
N GLU A 100 -15.81 8.08 -24.01
CA GLU A 100 -15.70 6.69 -23.59
C GLU A 100 -14.27 6.39 -23.17
N VAL A 101 -14.11 5.90 -21.92
CA VAL A 101 -12.83 5.49 -21.35
C VAL A 101 -12.95 4.08 -20.77
N LYS A 102 -11.84 3.35 -20.71
CA LYS A 102 -11.75 2.03 -20.10
C LYS A 102 -11.18 2.16 -18.68
N VAL A 103 -11.48 1.22 -17.81
CA VAL A 103 -11.01 1.25 -16.41
C VAL A 103 -10.28 0.00 -16.00
N GLY A 104 -9.27 0.18 -15.15
CA GLY A 104 -8.50 -0.90 -14.57
C GLY A 104 -7.96 -0.58 -13.18
N VAL A 105 -7.37 -1.59 -12.58
CA VAL A 105 -6.67 -1.50 -11.31
C VAL A 105 -5.29 -2.13 -11.45
N PHE A 106 -4.30 -1.45 -10.91
CA PHE A 106 -2.92 -1.90 -10.86
C PHE A 106 -2.40 -1.66 -9.44
N TYR A 107 -2.65 -2.60 -8.54
CA TYR A 107 -2.35 -2.43 -7.12
C TYR A 107 -1.10 -3.22 -6.70
N PRO A 108 0.03 -2.55 -6.45
CA PRO A 108 1.19 -3.17 -5.83
C PRO A 108 0.92 -3.44 -4.35
N LEU A 109 0.95 -4.71 -3.95
CA LEU A 109 0.78 -5.13 -2.56
C LEU A 109 2.10 -4.97 -1.80
N GLN A 110 2.46 -3.73 -1.49
CA GLN A 110 3.73 -3.40 -0.85
C GLN A 110 3.63 -2.13 0.00
N SER A 111 4.49 -2.08 1.01
CA SER A 111 4.74 -0.87 1.79
C SER A 111 5.70 0.04 1.02
N ILE A 112 5.18 1.12 0.47
CA ILE A 112 5.95 2.01 -0.40
C ILE A 112 6.27 3.31 0.34
N SER A 113 7.55 3.60 0.51
CA SER A 113 8.04 4.88 1.04
C SER A 113 9.02 5.52 0.08
N LYS A 114 8.95 6.86 -0.11
CA LYS A 114 9.75 7.59 -1.11
C LYS A 114 11.26 7.36 -0.99
N LYS A 115 11.77 7.02 0.21
CA LYS A 115 13.20 6.95 0.52
C LYS A 115 13.81 5.54 0.44
N VAL A 116 13.01 4.52 0.22
CA VAL A 116 13.47 3.13 0.24
C VAL A 116 13.28 2.53 -1.15
N GLU A 117 14.35 2.05 -1.76
CA GLU A 117 14.26 1.32 -3.03
C GLU A 117 13.48 0.02 -2.85
N LEU A 118 12.68 -0.33 -3.86
CA LEU A 118 11.89 -1.54 -3.90
C LEU A 118 12.52 -2.54 -4.87
N ASN A 119 12.54 -3.80 -4.48
CA ASN A 119 12.74 -4.89 -5.43
C ASN A 119 11.41 -5.20 -6.11
N TRP A 120 11.12 -4.53 -7.21
CA TRP A 120 9.86 -4.68 -7.93
C TRP A 120 9.60 -6.11 -8.42
N LYS A 121 10.64 -6.89 -8.69
CA LYS A 121 10.50 -8.29 -9.13
C LYS A 121 9.74 -9.16 -8.13
N GLU A 122 9.85 -8.83 -6.84
CA GLU A 122 9.19 -9.56 -5.74
C GLU A 122 7.90 -8.91 -5.27
N VAL A 123 7.47 -7.79 -5.88
CA VAL A 123 6.24 -7.08 -5.49
C VAL A 123 5.03 -7.76 -6.12
N PRO A 124 4.10 -8.32 -5.33
CA PRO A 124 2.86 -8.84 -5.89
C PRO A 124 2.03 -7.70 -6.50
N LEU A 125 1.68 -7.83 -7.76
CA LEU A 125 0.83 -6.90 -8.49
C LEU A 125 -0.56 -7.50 -8.66
N CYS A 126 -1.55 -6.87 -8.04
CA CYS A 126 -2.95 -7.25 -8.15
C CYS A 126 -3.60 -6.46 -9.29
N ILE A 127 -4.02 -7.15 -10.33
CA ILE A 127 -4.60 -6.59 -11.56
C ILE A 127 -6.10 -6.87 -11.59
N GLU A 128 -6.88 -5.89 -12.03
CA GLU A 128 -8.29 -6.04 -12.35
C GLU A 128 -8.60 -5.13 -13.56
N GLY A 129 -9.23 -5.65 -14.58
CA GLY A 129 -9.71 -4.91 -15.74
C GLY A 129 -11.22 -5.00 -15.88
N GLU A 130 -11.85 -4.02 -16.51
CA GLU A 130 -13.27 -4.10 -16.80
C GLU A 130 -13.62 -5.13 -17.90
N ASN A 131 -12.63 -5.53 -18.67
CA ASN A 131 -12.72 -6.53 -19.71
C ASN A 131 -11.36 -7.19 -19.97
N GLU A 132 -11.34 -8.26 -20.77
CA GLU A 132 -10.16 -9.07 -21.08
C GLU A 132 -9.04 -8.27 -21.77
N GLU A 133 -9.40 -7.27 -22.58
CA GLU A 133 -8.42 -6.40 -23.24
C GLU A 133 -7.61 -5.57 -22.23
N VAL A 134 -8.29 -4.93 -21.28
CA VAL A 134 -7.65 -4.14 -20.21
C VAL A 134 -6.86 -5.06 -19.27
N GLU A 135 -7.39 -6.23 -18.91
CA GLU A 135 -6.67 -7.20 -18.08
C GLU A 135 -5.36 -7.63 -18.76
N THR A 136 -5.41 -7.97 -20.05
CA THR A 136 -4.24 -8.39 -20.82
C THR A 136 -3.18 -7.29 -20.86
N LEU A 137 -3.57 -6.06 -21.18
CA LEU A 137 -2.68 -4.90 -21.18
C LEU A 137 -1.99 -4.71 -19.82
N LEU A 138 -2.75 -4.72 -18.74
CA LEU A 138 -2.20 -4.49 -17.40
C LEU A 138 -1.34 -5.66 -16.91
N ILE A 139 -1.65 -6.90 -17.29
CA ILE A 139 -0.81 -8.07 -17.01
C ILE A 139 0.53 -7.97 -17.74
N GLU A 140 0.54 -7.57 -19.02
CA GLU A 140 1.77 -7.40 -19.79
C GLU A 140 2.67 -6.32 -19.17
N ILE A 141 2.09 -5.17 -18.81
CA ILE A 141 2.81 -4.12 -18.09
C ILE A 141 3.31 -4.62 -16.73
N GLY A 142 2.47 -5.32 -15.98
CA GLY A 142 2.85 -5.89 -14.69
C GLY A 142 4.03 -6.84 -14.80
N LYS A 143 4.02 -7.76 -15.78
CA LYS A 143 5.09 -8.72 -16.04
C LYS A 143 6.40 -8.09 -16.51
N SER A 144 6.36 -6.87 -17.03
CA SER A 144 7.59 -6.16 -17.39
C SER A 144 8.39 -5.69 -16.17
N ILE A 145 7.74 -5.55 -15.00
CA ILE A 145 8.35 -5.03 -13.77
C ILE A 145 8.33 -6.00 -12.60
N SER A 146 7.46 -7.03 -12.60
CA SER A 146 7.35 -7.99 -11.51
C SER A 146 7.20 -9.43 -12.02
N GLU A 147 7.72 -10.39 -11.26
CA GLU A 147 7.53 -11.84 -11.48
C GLU A 147 6.21 -12.33 -10.84
N GLU A 148 5.57 -11.50 -10.00
CA GLU A 148 4.43 -11.83 -9.15
C GLU A 148 3.19 -11.02 -9.60
N VAL A 149 2.48 -11.47 -10.64
CA VAL A 149 1.30 -10.78 -11.20
C VAL A 149 0.06 -11.66 -11.08
N TYR A 150 -0.98 -11.13 -10.44
CA TYR A 150 -2.20 -11.86 -10.09
C TYR A 150 -3.45 -11.12 -10.55
N LEU A 151 -4.41 -11.85 -11.13
CA LEU A 151 -5.77 -11.34 -11.32
C LEU A 151 -6.51 -11.43 -10.00
N ILE A 152 -6.86 -10.27 -9.44
CA ILE A 152 -7.48 -10.14 -8.12
C ILE A 152 -8.61 -9.12 -8.22
N ASN A 153 -9.85 -9.56 -8.04
CA ASN A 153 -11.01 -8.66 -8.11
C ASN A 153 -11.09 -7.70 -6.91
N SER A 154 -11.96 -6.70 -7.01
CA SER A 154 -12.13 -5.64 -6.00
C SER A 154 -12.43 -6.17 -4.59
N SER A 155 -13.24 -7.23 -4.47
CA SER A 155 -13.56 -7.84 -3.17
C SER A 155 -12.35 -8.53 -2.56
N GLU A 156 -11.64 -9.33 -3.34
CA GLU A 156 -10.43 -10.02 -2.93
C GLU A 156 -9.33 -9.01 -2.56
N ARG A 157 -9.15 -7.97 -3.37
CA ARG A 157 -8.18 -6.90 -3.11
C ARG A 157 -8.44 -6.16 -1.80
N LEU A 158 -9.70 -5.87 -1.48
CA LEU A 158 -10.06 -5.26 -0.20
C LEU A 158 -9.67 -6.14 0.99
N HIS A 159 -9.86 -7.46 0.90
CA HIS A 159 -9.43 -8.39 1.94
C HIS A 159 -7.91 -8.49 2.03
N LEU A 160 -7.21 -8.52 0.90
CA LEU A 160 -5.74 -8.47 0.86
C LEU A 160 -5.19 -7.17 1.47
N HIS A 161 -5.81 -6.03 1.16
CA HIS A 161 -5.41 -4.76 1.74
C HIS A 161 -5.61 -4.74 3.26
N LEU A 162 -6.74 -5.25 3.76
CA LEU A 162 -6.97 -5.43 5.20
C LEU A 162 -5.89 -6.33 5.83
N ALA A 163 -5.59 -7.47 5.21
CA ALA A 163 -4.54 -8.38 5.69
C ALA A 163 -3.16 -7.70 5.70
N ALA A 164 -2.84 -6.88 4.69
CA ALA A 164 -1.60 -6.13 4.62
C ALA A 164 -1.48 -5.09 5.75
N VAL A 165 -2.58 -4.44 6.15
CA VAL A 165 -2.59 -3.54 7.32
C VAL A 165 -2.22 -4.32 8.58
N TRP A 166 -2.79 -5.51 8.80
CA TRP A 166 -2.45 -6.38 9.92
C TRP A 166 -1.01 -6.89 9.87
N ALA A 167 -0.51 -7.24 8.71
CA ALA A 167 0.82 -7.81 8.56
C ALA A 167 1.95 -6.77 8.58
N ASN A 168 1.69 -5.52 8.23
CA ASN A 168 2.71 -4.49 8.06
C ASN A 168 2.47 -3.24 8.93
N ASN A 169 1.31 -2.56 8.78
CA ASN A 169 1.12 -1.27 9.43
C ASN A 169 1.02 -1.39 10.95
N PHE A 170 0.25 -2.35 11.46
CA PHE A 170 0.11 -2.55 12.90
C PHE A 170 1.41 -3.01 13.58
N PRO A 171 2.15 -4.00 13.06
CA PRO A 171 3.47 -4.32 13.61
C PRO A 171 4.43 -3.13 13.63
N ASN A 172 4.49 -2.34 12.55
CA ASN A 172 5.34 -1.15 12.53
C ASN A 172 4.96 -0.14 13.62
N HIS A 173 3.67 0.08 13.85
CA HIS A 173 3.19 0.94 14.94
C HIS A 173 3.55 0.38 16.33
N LEU A 174 3.44 -0.94 16.53
CA LEU A 174 3.86 -1.57 17.77
C LEU A 174 5.36 -1.42 18.03
N TRP A 175 6.19 -1.44 16.99
CA TRP A 175 7.63 -1.15 17.14
C TRP A 175 7.91 0.31 17.47
N ALA A 176 7.11 1.24 16.95
CA ALA A 176 7.20 2.64 17.34
C ALA A 176 6.89 2.82 18.84
N ILE A 177 5.80 2.22 19.33
CA ILE A 177 5.47 2.19 20.78
C ILE A 177 6.62 1.56 21.59
N THR A 178 7.18 0.45 21.12
CA THR A 178 8.32 -0.21 21.79
C THR A 178 9.50 0.75 21.92
N LYS A 179 9.80 1.54 20.88
CA LYS A 179 10.88 2.53 20.91
C LYS A 179 10.63 3.61 21.96
N GLU A 180 9.41 4.16 22.02
CA GLU A 180 9.05 5.18 23.02
C GLU A 180 9.17 4.65 24.46
N LEU A 181 8.63 3.44 24.74
CA LEU A 181 8.75 2.80 26.05
C LEU A 181 10.19 2.62 26.53
N LEU A 182 11.10 2.30 25.62
CA LEU A 182 12.54 2.18 25.93
C LEU A 182 13.19 3.55 26.12
N THR A 183 12.83 4.52 25.31
CA THR A 183 13.36 5.89 25.40
C THR A 183 13.04 6.54 26.74
N GLU A 184 11.84 6.34 27.27
CA GLU A 184 11.44 6.82 28.61
C GLU A 184 12.32 6.28 29.74
N GLN A 185 12.92 5.10 29.54
CA GLN A 185 13.80 4.44 30.52
C GLN A 185 15.29 4.58 30.16
N ASN A 186 15.64 5.42 29.15
CA ASN A 186 17.00 5.56 28.61
C ASN A 186 17.63 4.22 28.18
N LEU A 187 16.82 3.31 27.64
CA LEU A 187 17.26 2.03 27.10
C LEU A 187 17.37 2.12 25.56
N ASP A 188 18.42 1.47 25.01
CA ASP A 188 18.63 1.46 23.58
C ASP A 188 17.66 0.52 22.87
N PHE A 189 17.03 1.03 21.80
CA PHE A 189 16.14 0.23 20.93
C PHE A 189 16.86 -0.93 20.24
N GLU A 190 18.18 -0.85 20.07
CA GLU A 190 19.00 -1.94 19.50
C GLU A 190 18.86 -3.25 20.30
N LEU A 191 18.53 -3.18 21.59
CA LEU A 191 18.26 -4.35 22.42
C LEU A 191 17.07 -5.19 21.92
N MET A 192 16.13 -4.57 21.17
CA MET A 192 14.95 -5.27 20.65
C MET A 192 15.18 -5.91 19.28
N ARG A 193 16.20 -5.49 18.51
CA ARG A 193 16.44 -6.03 17.17
C ARG A 193 16.61 -7.56 17.13
N PRO A 194 17.34 -8.19 18.04
CA PRO A 194 17.47 -9.66 18.01
C PRO A 194 16.14 -10.38 18.18
N ILE A 195 15.28 -9.94 19.13
CA ILE A 195 13.98 -10.58 19.37
C ILE A 195 13.01 -10.33 18.19
N MET A 196 13.05 -9.16 17.55
CA MET A 196 12.26 -8.86 16.35
C MET A 196 12.66 -9.79 15.22
N LYS A 197 13.96 -9.92 14.91
CA LYS A 197 14.47 -10.84 13.88
C LYS A 197 14.05 -12.29 14.14
N GLU A 198 14.15 -12.74 15.41
CA GLU A 198 13.77 -14.09 15.79
C GLU A 198 12.26 -14.33 15.63
N THR A 199 11.43 -13.33 15.92
CA THR A 199 9.98 -13.40 15.71
C THR A 199 9.65 -13.57 14.23
N PHE A 200 10.28 -12.78 13.34
CA PHE A 200 10.12 -12.91 11.89
C PHE A 200 10.59 -14.27 11.39
N ARG A 201 11.80 -14.69 11.79
CA ARG A 201 12.34 -15.98 11.37
C ARG A 201 11.37 -17.12 11.71
N LYS A 202 10.92 -17.20 12.95
CA LYS A 202 9.98 -18.24 13.40
C LYS A 202 8.66 -18.20 12.65
N MET A 203 8.11 -17.01 12.43
CA MET A 203 6.86 -16.85 11.68
C MET A 203 7.00 -17.35 10.24
N MET A 204 8.11 -17.02 9.57
CA MET A 204 8.36 -17.45 8.18
C MET A 204 8.65 -18.95 8.04
N GLU A 205 9.16 -19.62 9.09
CA GLU A 205 9.47 -21.03 9.11
C GLU A 205 8.32 -21.91 9.62
N SER A 206 7.26 -21.32 10.21
CA SER A 206 6.10 -22.06 10.73
C SER A 206 5.00 -22.19 9.67
N GLU A 207 4.23 -23.28 9.73
CA GLU A 207 3.02 -23.44 8.90
C GLU A 207 1.94 -22.40 9.28
N HIS A 208 1.83 -22.08 10.58
CA HIS A 208 0.90 -21.08 11.06
C HIS A 208 1.56 -20.21 12.15
N PRO A 209 1.51 -18.85 12.05
CA PRO A 209 2.14 -17.94 13.01
C PRO A 209 1.71 -18.16 14.45
N ALA A 210 0.50 -18.64 14.70
CA ALA A 210 0.02 -18.95 16.04
C ALA A 210 0.83 -20.04 16.75
N GLU A 211 1.47 -20.97 16.04
CA GLU A 211 2.26 -22.05 16.63
C GLU A 211 3.48 -21.54 17.39
N VAL A 212 4.02 -20.42 16.95
CA VAL A 212 5.23 -19.80 17.51
C VAL A 212 4.93 -18.66 18.49
N GLN A 213 3.66 -18.42 18.81
CA GLN A 213 3.25 -17.40 19.78
C GLN A 213 3.81 -17.70 21.17
N THR A 214 4.39 -16.70 21.81
CA THR A 214 4.95 -16.76 23.18
C THR A 214 4.40 -15.62 24.03
N GLY A 215 4.85 -15.50 25.27
CA GLY A 215 4.56 -14.38 26.15
C GLY A 215 3.54 -14.68 27.25
N PRO A 216 3.29 -13.70 28.16
CA PRO A 216 2.42 -13.87 29.31
C PRO A 216 0.96 -14.17 28.92
N ALA A 217 0.43 -13.49 27.93
CA ALA A 217 -0.95 -13.71 27.46
C ALA A 217 -1.14 -15.16 26.95
N ARG A 218 -0.18 -15.70 26.19
CA ARG A 218 -0.22 -17.10 25.70
C ARG A 218 -0.28 -18.12 26.84
N ARG A 219 0.32 -17.82 27.98
CA ARG A 219 0.37 -18.70 29.18
C ARG A 219 -0.70 -18.38 30.20
N GLY A 220 -1.54 -17.37 30.00
CA GLY A 220 -2.52 -16.90 30.98
C GLY A 220 -1.89 -16.28 32.23
N ASP A 221 -0.67 -15.73 32.16
CA ASP A 221 0.07 -15.15 33.29
C ASP A 221 -0.48 -13.77 33.68
N GLN A 222 -1.56 -13.80 34.47
CA GLN A 222 -2.26 -12.58 34.91
C GLN A 222 -1.37 -11.68 35.77
N SER A 223 -0.47 -12.25 36.56
CA SER A 223 0.43 -11.47 37.42
C SER A 223 1.36 -10.58 36.60
N THR A 224 1.93 -11.12 35.52
CA THR A 224 2.79 -10.35 34.61
C THR A 224 1.98 -9.33 33.83
N ILE A 225 0.80 -9.68 33.35
CA ILE A 225 -0.08 -8.77 32.62
C ILE A 225 -0.45 -7.55 33.46
N GLN A 226 -0.84 -7.76 34.73
CA GLN A 226 -1.17 -6.67 35.67
C GLN A 226 0.04 -5.75 35.94
N LYS A 227 1.25 -6.30 36.08
CA LYS A 227 2.46 -5.48 36.23
C LYS A 227 2.71 -4.60 34.98
N HIS A 228 2.52 -5.13 33.78
CA HIS A 228 2.67 -4.35 32.55
C HIS A 228 1.60 -3.27 32.43
N GLN A 229 0.35 -3.56 32.82
CA GLN A 229 -0.72 -2.56 32.84
C GLN A 229 -0.43 -1.43 33.83
N HIS A 230 0.12 -1.73 35.01
CA HIS A 230 0.55 -0.72 35.97
C HIS A 230 1.68 0.17 35.41
N LEU A 231 2.64 -0.39 34.67
CA LEU A 231 3.68 0.40 34.00
C LEU A 231 3.12 1.33 32.91
N LEU A 232 1.92 1.07 32.41
CA LEU A 232 1.24 1.86 31.35
C LEU A 232 0.14 2.78 31.91
N GLU A 233 0.05 2.99 33.23
CA GLU A 233 -1.02 3.80 33.85
C GLU A 233 -1.04 5.25 33.35
N ASP A 234 0.12 5.85 33.10
CA ASP A 234 0.25 7.19 32.57
C ASP A 234 0.03 7.28 31.03
N GLN A 235 -0.18 6.14 30.37
CA GLN A 235 -0.34 6.01 28.92
C GLN A 235 -1.60 5.23 28.54
N PRO A 236 -2.79 5.80 28.77
CA PRO A 236 -4.06 5.06 28.71
C PRO A 236 -4.35 4.46 27.34
N GLN A 237 -3.87 5.07 26.24
CA GLN A 237 -4.05 4.52 24.90
C GLN A 237 -3.23 3.23 24.70
N TRP A 238 -2.00 3.20 25.16
CA TRP A 238 -1.14 2.00 25.06
C TRP A 238 -1.59 0.91 26.04
N SER A 239 -2.04 1.28 27.23
CA SER A 239 -2.63 0.35 28.19
C SER A 239 -3.87 -0.36 27.62
N ARG A 240 -4.75 0.39 26.95
CA ARG A 240 -5.91 -0.18 26.25
C ARG A 240 -5.50 -1.12 25.12
N LEU A 241 -4.56 -0.69 24.27
CA LEU A 241 -4.06 -1.52 23.15
C LEU A 241 -3.43 -2.82 23.68
N TYR A 242 -2.59 -2.73 24.72
CA TYR A 242 -1.99 -3.88 25.38
C TYR A 242 -3.04 -4.86 25.89
N SER A 243 -4.10 -4.37 26.53
CA SER A 243 -5.20 -5.19 27.06
C SER A 243 -5.94 -5.91 25.93
N VAL A 244 -6.34 -5.21 24.88
CA VAL A 244 -7.07 -5.79 23.72
C VAL A 244 -6.24 -6.87 23.04
N LEU A 245 -4.95 -6.64 22.81
CA LEU A 245 -4.07 -7.64 22.18
C LEU A 245 -3.85 -8.84 23.11
N SER A 246 -3.68 -8.62 24.42
CA SER A 246 -3.52 -9.69 25.39
C SER A 246 -4.77 -10.57 25.50
N GLU A 247 -5.95 -9.95 25.52
CA GLU A 247 -7.23 -10.65 25.52
C GLU A 247 -7.43 -11.47 24.24
N SER A 248 -7.12 -10.90 23.09
CA SER A 248 -7.19 -11.59 21.80
C SER A 248 -6.27 -12.82 21.76
N ILE A 249 -5.04 -12.69 22.26
CA ILE A 249 -4.12 -13.83 22.37
C ILE A 249 -4.69 -14.88 23.32
N MET A 250 -5.18 -14.51 24.49
CA MET A 250 -5.76 -15.46 25.45
C MET A 250 -6.95 -16.21 24.85
N GLN A 251 -7.85 -15.53 24.14
CA GLN A 251 -9.01 -16.16 23.47
C GLN A 251 -8.61 -17.17 22.40
N TRP A 252 -7.44 -16.97 21.77
CA TRP A 252 -6.95 -17.90 20.75
C TRP A 252 -6.37 -19.18 21.33
N TYR A 253 -5.82 -19.15 22.56
CA TYR A 253 -5.02 -20.25 23.12
C TYR A 253 -5.55 -20.85 24.42
N LEU A 254 -6.49 -20.21 25.07
CA LEU A 254 -7.07 -20.65 26.34
C LEU A 254 -8.58 -20.90 26.22
#